data_7ace10e7d578cbd2bd12f05470d71ae6
#
_entry.id   7ace10e7d578cbd2bd12f05470d71ae6
#
_cell.length_a   1.000
_cell.length_b   1.000
_cell.length_c   1.000
_cell.angle_alpha   90.00
_cell.angle_beta   90.00
_cell.angle_gamma   90.00
#
_symmetry.space_group_name_H-M   'P 1'
#
loop_
_entity.id
_entity.type
_entity.pdbx_description
1 polymer ?
#
loop_
_entity_poly.entity_id
_entity_poly.type
_entity_poly.pdbx_seq_one_letter_code
_entity_poly.pdbx_strand_id
1 'polypeptide(L)'
;MAVQPNAPVGDVNAHAPSLEQIRSELRLELVAVRTTNARYINPLQYVSVWGRTDQGIDATMPVGAPILAPCRVKILGVLPDWYAGQPLVYYELLEGPDAGKMQYVSEQITGIAPVGSVVQQGQPIARYAASGTAIEFGWATLSGVTLAKATTGYTEGQATPAGLAVRAWLNSLGANAGNG
;
A
#
# COMPACT_ATOMS: atom_id res chain seq x y z
N MET A 1 28.26 -30.88 2.23
CA MET A 1 27.99 -29.46 1.92
C MET A 1 27.62 -28.76 3.21
N ALA A 2 28.28 -27.70 3.55
CA ALA A 2 27.89 -26.92 4.70
C ALA A 2 26.53 -26.26 4.42
N VAL A 3 25.55 -26.48 5.26
CA VAL A 3 24.28 -25.75 5.23
C VAL A 3 24.67 -24.28 5.43
N GLN A 4 24.23 -23.41 4.51
CA GLN A 4 24.47 -22.00 4.69
C GLN A 4 23.79 -21.53 5.97
N PRO A 5 24.50 -20.86 6.89
CA PRO A 5 23.94 -20.51 8.19
C PRO A 5 22.70 -19.60 8.11
N ASN A 6 22.45 -19.01 6.97
CA ASN A 6 21.35 -18.07 6.73
C ASN A 6 20.29 -18.60 5.76
N ALA A 7 20.31 -19.90 5.48
CA ALA A 7 19.24 -20.50 4.66
C ALA A 7 17.88 -20.33 5.36
N PRO A 8 16.78 -20.10 4.61
CA PRO A 8 15.45 -20.02 5.19
C PRO A 8 15.15 -21.27 6.01
N VAL A 9 14.54 -21.07 7.18
CA VAL A 9 14.16 -22.19 8.05
C VAL A 9 13.14 -23.05 7.32
N GLY A 10 13.44 -24.36 7.24
CA GLY A 10 12.61 -25.33 6.54
C GLY A 10 12.93 -25.50 5.05
N ASP A 11 13.87 -24.75 4.52
CA ASP A 11 14.33 -24.94 3.14
C ASP A 11 15.30 -26.14 3.10
N VAL A 12 14.89 -27.18 2.39
CA VAL A 12 15.70 -28.37 2.14
C VAL A 12 16.57 -28.26 0.88
N ASN A 13 16.47 -27.14 0.16
CA ASN A 13 17.22 -26.87 -1.04
C ASN A 13 18.55 -26.17 -0.71
N ALA A 14 19.65 -26.90 -0.73
CA ALA A 14 20.98 -26.38 -0.43
C ALA A 14 21.48 -25.28 -1.39
N HIS A 15 20.76 -25.04 -2.49
CA HIS A 15 21.07 -24.02 -3.48
C HIS A 15 20.17 -22.78 -3.36
N ALA A 16 19.19 -22.80 -2.47
CA ALA A 16 18.36 -21.63 -2.23
C ALA A 16 19.21 -20.49 -1.65
N PRO A 17 18.98 -19.23 -2.08
CA PRO A 17 19.67 -18.10 -1.47
C PRO A 17 19.29 -17.96 0.01
N SER A 18 20.26 -17.57 0.82
CA SER A 18 20.01 -17.31 2.24
C SER A 18 19.09 -16.10 2.44
N LEU A 19 18.40 -16.05 3.58
CA LEU A 19 17.59 -14.88 3.95
C LEU A 19 18.41 -13.58 3.95
N GLU A 20 19.68 -13.67 4.35
CA GLU A 20 20.58 -12.53 4.35
C GLU A 20 20.92 -12.07 2.93
N GLN A 21 21.15 -13.00 2.00
CA GLN A 21 21.35 -12.68 0.59
C GLN A 21 20.10 -12.04 -0.02
N ILE A 22 18.93 -12.61 0.23
CA ILE A 22 17.65 -12.05 -0.24
C ILE A 22 17.46 -10.64 0.31
N ARG A 23 17.70 -10.44 1.60
CA ARG A 23 17.59 -9.11 2.22
C ARG A 23 18.63 -8.13 1.68
N SER A 24 19.84 -8.59 1.41
CA SER A 24 20.91 -7.77 0.84
C SER A 24 20.58 -7.34 -0.58
N GLU A 25 20.11 -8.25 -1.40
CA GLU A 25 19.68 -7.98 -2.79
C GLU A 25 18.51 -7.01 -2.81
N LEU A 26 17.48 -7.24 -1.98
CA LEU A 26 16.36 -6.32 -1.83
C LEU A 26 16.79 -4.93 -1.34
N ARG A 27 17.74 -4.88 -0.41
CA ARG A 27 18.30 -3.59 0.05
C ARG A 27 19.07 -2.86 -1.04
N LEU A 28 19.85 -3.58 -1.84
CA LEU A 28 20.58 -3.01 -2.98
C LEU A 28 19.62 -2.47 -4.04
N GLU A 29 18.58 -3.21 -4.37
CA GLU A 29 17.52 -2.72 -5.25
C GLU A 29 16.82 -1.49 -4.67
N LEU A 30 16.44 -1.54 -3.41
CA LEU A 30 15.80 -0.44 -2.72
C LEU A 30 16.73 0.78 -2.61
N VAL A 31 18.00 0.59 -2.31
CA VAL A 31 18.99 1.67 -2.25
C VAL A 31 19.27 2.28 -3.62
N ALA A 32 19.32 1.46 -4.68
CA ALA A 32 19.48 1.96 -6.05
C ALA A 32 18.28 2.80 -6.53
N VAL A 33 17.11 2.59 -5.93
CA VAL A 33 15.85 3.24 -6.29
C VAL A 33 15.49 4.37 -5.32
N ARG A 34 16.05 4.35 -4.10
CA ARG A 34 15.78 5.36 -3.08
C ARG A 34 16.49 6.66 -3.40
N THR A 35 15.74 7.62 -3.90
CA THR A 35 16.14 9.01 -3.80
C THR A 35 15.60 9.54 -2.47
N THR A 36 16.51 9.84 -1.54
CA THR A 36 16.19 10.37 -0.20
C THR A 36 15.44 11.69 -0.24
N ASN A 37 15.39 12.36 -1.37
CA ASN A 37 14.72 13.64 -1.61
C ASN A 37 13.43 13.52 -2.42
N ALA A 38 12.93 12.31 -2.66
CA ALA A 38 11.68 12.13 -3.36
C ALA A 38 10.53 12.72 -2.53
N ARG A 39 9.81 13.64 -3.14
CA ARG A 39 8.61 14.22 -2.55
C ARG A 39 7.41 13.39 -2.99
N TYR A 40 6.59 13.02 -2.03
CA TYR A 40 5.32 12.37 -2.33
C TYR A 40 4.34 13.36 -2.96
N ILE A 41 3.52 12.85 -3.86
CA ILE A 41 2.32 13.55 -4.32
C ILE A 41 1.10 12.96 -3.61
N ASN A 42 0.02 13.72 -3.53
CA ASN A 42 -1.24 13.21 -3.02
C ASN A 42 -1.79 12.13 -3.98
N PRO A 43 -1.90 10.86 -3.54
CA PRO A 43 -2.42 9.79 -4.40
C PRO A 43 -3.93 9.91 -4.66
N LEU A 44 -4.64 10.68 -3.84
CA LEU A 44 -6.10 10.81 -3.84
C LEU A 44 -6.52 12.23 -4.26
N GLN A 45 -5.88 12.77 -5.29
CA GLN A 45 -6.14 14.14 -5.78
C GLN A 45 -7.57 14.34 -6.30
N TYR A 46 -8.22 13.26 -6.72
CA TYR A 46 -9.54 13.31 -7.35
C TYR A 46 -10.68 12.97 -6.39
N VAL A 47 -10.41 12.91 -5.10
CA VAL A 47 -11.46 12.67 -4.09
C VAL A 47 -12.47 13.81 -4.13
N SER A 48 -13.74 13.44 -4.27
CA SER A 48 -14.86 14.37 -4.20
C SER A 48 -15.46 14.48 -2.80
N VAL A 49 -15.50 13.36 -2.07
CA VAL A 49 -16.02 13.31 -0.70
C VAL A 49 -15.13 12.40 0.15
N TRP A 50 -14.64 12.93 1.25
CA TRP A 50 -13.99 12.15 2.29
C TRP A 50 -15.02 11.52 3.21
N GLY A 51 -14.82 10.25 3.51
CA GLY A 51 -15.63 9.51 4.47
C GLY A 51 -14.96 9.41 5.83
N ARG A 52 -15.35 8.40 6.56
CA ARG A 52 -14.84 8.16 7.92
C ARG A 52 -13.38 7.69 7.92
N THR A 53 -12.77 7.85 9.07
CA THR A 53 -11.46 7.28 9.39
C THR A 53 -11.65 6.16 10.40
N ASP A 54 -11.26 4.94 10.03
CA ASP A 54 -11.22 3.82 10.98
C ASP A 54 -9.90 3.04 10.87
N GLN A 55 -9.80 1.93 10.15
CA GLN A 55 -8.52 1.26 9.90
C GLN A 55 -7.70 1.96 8.80
N GLY A 56 -8.36 2.65 7.92
CA GLY A 56 -7.88 3.53 6.88
C GLY A 56 -8.79 4.74 6.79
N ILE A 57 -8.83 5.36 5.63
CA ILE A 57 -9.72 6.48 5.34
C ILE A 57 -10.60 6.16 4.13
N ASP A 58 -11.90 6.36 4.28
CA ASP A 58 -12.85 6.18 3.20
C ASP A 58 -12.89 7.41 2.29
N ALA A 59 -13.03 7.18 1.00
CA ALA A 59 -13.15 8.26 0.03
C ALA A 59 -14.00 7.85 -1.17
N THR A 60 -14.77 8.80 -1.67
CA THR A 60 -15.56 8.69 -2.90
C THR A 60 -14.95 9.57 -3.99
N MET A 61 -14.91 9.06 -5.20
CA MET A 61 -14.28 9.72 -6.34
C MET A 61 -15.21 9.65 -7.56
N PRO A 62 -15.00 10.48 -8.59
CA PRO A 62 -15.65 10.27 -9.88
C PRO A 62 -15.28 8.89 -10.46
N VAL A 63 -16.23 8.24 -11.09
CA VAL A 63 -16.01 6.94 -11.75
C VAL A 63 -14.87 7.02 -12.75
N GLY A 64 -13.93 6.09 -12.68
CA GLY A 64 -12.76 6.04 -13.53
C GLY A 64 -11.60 6.93 -13.08
N ALA A 65 -11.78 7.74 -12.03
CA ALA A 65 -10.70 8.58 -11.50
C ALA A 65 -9.52 7.72 -11.06
N PRO A 66 -8.28 8.12 -11.39
CA PRO A 66 -7.11 7.34 -11.02
C PRO A 66 -6.76 7.55 -9.55
N ILE A 67 -6.32 6.47 -8.93
CA ILE A 67 -5.62 6.45 -7.65
C ILE A 67 -4.13 6.40 -7.99
N LEU A 68 -3.40 7.43 -7.64
CA LEU A 68 -2.05 7.66 -8.15
C LEU A 68 -0.98 7.03 -7.25
N ALA A 69 0.11 6.58 -7.85
CA ALA A 69 1.30 6.25 -7.11
C ALA A 69 1.89 7.52 -6.48
N PRO A 70 2.05 7.59 -5.15
CA PRO A 70 2.58 8.79 -4.49
C PRO A 70 4.07 9.01 -4.73
N CYS A 71 4.78 7.97 -5.08
CA CYS A 71 6.16 7.87 -5.52
C CYS A 71 6.27 6.63 -6.40
N ARG A 72 7.45 6.21 -6.80
CA ARG A 72 7.62 4.88 -7.38
C ARG A 72 7.20 3.83 -6.34
N VAL A 73 6.34 2.92 -6.76
CA VAL A 73 5.82 1.84 -5.92
C VAL A 73 5.95 0.50 -6.63
N LYS A 74 6.06 -0.56 -5.85
CA LYS A 74 6.01 -1.93 -6.36
C LYS A 74 4.70 -2.58 -5.90
N ILE A 75 3.93 -3.07 -6.85
CA ILE A 75 2.69 -3.80 -6.55
C ILE A 75 3.07 -5.18 -5.98
N LEU A 76 2.73 -5.42 -4.72
CA LEU A 76 3.09 -6.65 -4.01
C LEU A 76 2.04 -7.74 -4.16
N GLY A 77 0.76 -7.40 -4.17
CA GLY A 77 -0.28 -8.38 -4.25
C GLY A 77 -1.67 -7.79 -4.36
N VAL A 78 -2.61 -8.66 -4.71
CA VAL A 78 -4.03 -8.38 -4.76
C VAL A 78 -4.76 -9.47 -4.00
N LEU A 79 -5.64 -9.07 -3.09
CA LEU A 79 -6.61 -9.96 -2.44
C LEU A 79 -7.93 -9.77 -3.19
N PRO A 80 -8.34 -10.72 -4.06
CA PRO A 80 -9.43 -10.48 -5.02
C PRO A 80 -10.82 -10.41 -4.36
N ASP A 81 -10.98 -11.03 -3.23
CA ASP A 81 -12.22 -11.05 -2.45
C ASP A 81 -11.91 -10.66 -1.00
N TRP A 82 -11.45 -9.42 -0.84
CA TRP A 82 -11.09 -8.92 0.48
C TRP A 82 -12.34 -8.57 1.31
N TYR A 83 -13.35 -7.97 0.68
CA TYR A 83 -14.63 -7.65 1.31
C TYR A 83 -15.75 -7.70 0.27
N ALA A 84 -16.76 -8.54 0.51
CA ALA A 84 -17.97 -8.64 -0.33
C ALA A 84 -17.69 -8.76 -1.84
N GLY A 85 -16.70 -9.56 -2.23
CA GLY A 85 -16.28 -9.71 -3.62
C GLY A 85 -15.42 -8.58 -4.16
N GLN A 86 -15.05 -7.62 -3.32
CA GLN A 86 -14.27 -6.45 -3.70
C GLN A 86 -12.78 -6.63 -3.35
N PRO A 87 -11.86 -6.17 -4.22
CA PRO A 87 -10.44 -6.42 -4.05
C PRO A 87 -9.75 -5.44 -3.11
N LEU A 88 -8.58 -5.84 -2.64
CA LEU A 88 -7.58 -4.99 -2.02
C LEU A 88 -6.27 -5.16 -2.79
N VAL A 89 -5.65 -4.06 -3.19
CA VAL A 89 -4.28 -4.02 -3.71
C VAL A 89 -3.36 -3.40 -2.66
N TYR A 90 -2.19 -4.00 -2.47
CA TYR A 90 -1.17 -3.43 -1.59
C TYR A 90 0.17 -3.35 -2.31
N TYR A 91 0.93 -2.35 -1.95
CA TYR A 91 2.16 -1.98 -2.63
C TYR A 91 3.16 -1.36 -1.67
N GLU A 92 4.43 -1.45 -2.04
CA GLU A 92 5.55 -0.89 -1.29
C GLU A 92 5.95 0.47 -1.86
N LEU A 93 6.15 1.45 -0.98
CA LEU A 93 6.77 2.72 -1.34
C LEU A 93 8.27 2.50 -1.53
N LEU A 94 8.80 2.82 -2.70
CA LEU A 94 10.20 2.59 -3.04
C LEU A 94 11.11 3.79 -2.76
N GLU A 95 10.53 4.95 -2.50
CA GLU A 95 11.23 6.23 -2.39
C GLU A 95 10.71 7.05 -1.21
N GLY A 96 11.47 8.07 -0.83
CA GLY A 96 11.07 9.04 0.16
C GLY A 96 11.22 8.58 1.61
N PRO A 97 10.71 9.38 2.56
CA PRO A 97 10.87 9.13 4.00
C PRO A 97 10.27 7.82 4.49
N ASP A 98 9.20 7.37 3.84
CA ASP A 98 8.47 6.14 4.19
C ASP A 98 8.83 4.96 3.28
N ALA A 99 9.96 5.01 2.56
CA ALA A 99 10.43 3.92 1.72
C ALA A 99 10.52 2.61 2.51
N GLY A 100 9.97 1.53 1.94
CA GLY A 100 9.87 0.22 2.59
C GLY A 100 8.58 0.00 3.35
N LYS A 101 7.72 1.01 3.52
CA LYS A 101 6.37 0.85 4.07
C LYS A 101 5.38 0.49 2.97
N MET A 102 4.31 -0.18 3.35
CA MET A 102 3.25 -0.61 2.45
C MET A 102 1.98 0.19 2.69
N GLN A 103 1.30 0.50 1.59
CA GLN A 103 -0.05 1.06 1.58
C GLN A 103 -1.00 0.11 0.88
N TYR A 104 -2.29 0.27 1.10
CA TYR A 104 -3.34 -0.43 0.39
C TYR A 104 -4.43 0.52 -0.09
N VAL A 105 -5.10 0.07 -1.13
CA VAL A 105 -6.39 0.62 -1.58
C VAL A 105 -7.33 -0.56 -1.75
N SER A 106 -8.53 -0.44 -1.25
CA SER A 106 -9.51 -1.53 -1.30
C SER A 106 -10.88 -1.09 -1.76
N GLU A 107 -11.67 -2.10 -2.08
CA GLU A 107 -13.10 -2.10 -2.37
C GLU A 107 -13.42 -1.61 -3.77
N GLN A 108 -13.79 -0.37 -3.96
CA GLN A 108 -14.35 0.15 -5.20
C GLN A 108 -13.27 0.51 -6.22
N ILE A 109 -12.43 -0.46 -6.57
CA ILE A 109 -11.33 -0.28 -7.51
C ILE A 109 -11.40 -1.27 -8.67
N THR A 110 -10.91 -0.82 -9.82
CA THR A 110 -10.73 -1.59 -11.04
C THR A 110 -9.43 -1.15 -11.74
N GLY A 111 -9.05 -1.84 -12.81
CA GLY A 111 -7.84 -1.46 -13.55
C GLY A 111 -6.57 -1.48 -12.71
N ILE A 112 -6.48 -2.44 -11.80
CA ILE A 112 -5.33 -2.58 -10.89
C ILE A 112 -4.07 -2.88 -11.70
N ALA A 113 -2.99 -2.17 -11.40
CA ALA A 113 -1.68 -2.43 -11.99
C ALA A 113 -1.21 -3.86 -11.69
N PRO A 114 -0.51 -4.53 -12.62
CA PRO A 114 -0.11 -5.93 -12.45
C PRO A 114 0.76 -6.15 -11.21
N VAL A 115 0.51 -7.26 -10.51
CA VAL A 115 1.37 -7.70 -9.39
C VAL A 115 2.81 -7.89 -9.89
N GLY A 116 3.76 -7.40 -9.10
CA GLY A 116 5.19 -7.40 -9.44
C GLY A 116 5.64 -6.22 -10.28
N SER A 117 4.72 -5.42 -10.84
CA SER A 117 5.08 -4.23 -11.61
C SER A 117 5.51 -3.08 -10.72
N VAL A 118 6.35 -2.21 -11.29
CA VAL A 118 6.71 -0.91 -10.69
C VAL A 118 5.88 0.16 -11.38
N VAL A 119 5.16 0.94 -10.58
CA VAL A 119 4.35 2.06 -11.04
C VAL A 119 5.09 3.35 -10.72
N GLN A 120 5.25 4.21 -11.73
CA GLN A 120 5.94 5.49 -11.56
C GLN A 120 5.05 6.50 -10.83
N GLN A 121 5.68 7.46 -10.14
CA GLN A 121 4.96 8.55 -9.49
C GLN A 121 3.95 9.20 -10.44
N GLY A 122 2.73 9.39 -9.97
CA GLY A 122 1.65 10.01 -10.72
C GLY A 122 0.94 9.10 -11.71
N GLN A 123 1.39 7.84 -11.87
CA GLN A 123 0.69 6.87 -12.68
C GLN A 123 -0.36 6.10 -11.84
N PRO A 124 -1.42 5.60 -12.46
CA PRO A 124 -2.47 4.90 -11.73
C PRO A 124 -2.00 3.56 -11.12
N ILE A 125 -2.25 3.37 -9.83
CA ILE A 125 -2.21 2.06 -9.18
C ILE A 125 -3.48 1.29 -9.50
N ALA A 126 -4.61 1.99 -9.48
CA ALA A 126 -5.94 1.51 -9.78
C ALA A 126 -6.84 2.69 -10.16
N ARG A 127 -8.09 2.40 -10.49
CA ARG A 127 -9.10 3.42 -10.78
C ARG A 127 -10.35 3.17 -9.94
N TYR A 128 -11.05 4.23 -9.61
CA TYR A 128 -12.33 4.14 -8.90
C TYR A 128 -13.36 3.44 -9.78
N ALA A 129 -13.98 2.40 -9.24
CA ALA A 129 -14.99 1.63 -9.95
C ALA A 129 -16.39 2.24 -9.81
N ALA A 130 -17.26 1.87 -10.77
CA ALA A 130 -18.66 2.31 -10.77
C ALA A 130 -19.46 1.55 -9.73
N SER A 131 -19.56 2.07 -8.52
CA SER A 131 -20.54 1.57 -7.55
C SER A 131 -20.80 2.60 -6.47
N GLY A 132 -21.78 2.36 -5.65
CA GLY A 132 -22.30 3.33 -4.69
C GLY A 132 -21.55 3.45 -3.36
N THR A 133 -20.39 2.78 -3.20
CA THR A 133 -19.63 2.81 -1.96
C THR A 133 -18.26 3.46 -2.14
N ALA A 134 -17.52 3.62 -1.05
CA ALA A 134 -16.21 4.27 -1.05
C ALA A 134 -15.07 3.30 -1.36
N ILE A 135 -13.89 3.83 -1.67
CA ILE A 135 -12.63 3.13 -1.45
C ILE A 135 -12.19 3.30 -0.02
N GLU A 136 -11.34 2.41 0.46
CA GLU A 136 -10.57 2.61 1.68
C GLU A 136 -9.08 2.67 1.35
N PHE A 137 -8.39 3.64 1.93
CA PHE A 137 -6.95 3.86 1.75
C PHE A 137 -6.24 3.82 3.10
N GLY A 138 -5.14 3.06 3.20
CA GLY A 138 -4.45 2.95 4.48
C GLY A 138 -3.05 2.36 4.38
N TRP A 139 -2.44 2.17 5.55
CA TRP A 139 -1.18 1.46 5.71
C TRP A 139 -1.42 -0.05 5.82
N ALA A 140 -0.52 -0.83 5.25
CA ALA A 140 -0.57 -2.28 5.25
C ALA A 140 0.74 -2.90 5.75
N THR A 141 0.70 -4.22 5.96
CA THR A 141 1.89 -5.04 6.18
C THR A 141 2.40 -5.61 4.85
N LEU A 142 3.57 -6.23 4.90
CA LEU A 142 4.18 -6.91 3.74
C LEU A 142 3.31 -8.05 3.18
N SER A 143 2.43 -8.61 3.99
CA SER A 143 1.50 -9.68 3.59
C SER A 143 0.10 -9.20 3.20
N GLY A 144 -0.12 -7.89 3.12
CA GLY A 144 -1.39 -7.31 2.71
C GLY A 144 -2.45 -7.24 3.80
N VAL A 145 -2.08 -7.48 5.06
CA VAL A 145 -2.95 -7.23 6.21
C VAL A 145 -2.95 -5.72 6.49
N THR A 146 -4.11 -5.14 6.79
CA THR A 146 -4.14 -3.72 7.19
C THR A 146 -3.33 -3.51 8.47
N LEU A 147 -2.60 -2.42 8.55
CA LEU A 147 -1.75 -2.14 9.71
C LEU A 147 -2.56 -2.06 11.01
N ALA A 148 -3.78 -1.57 10.95
CA ALA A 148 -4.69 -1.56 12.08
C ALA A 148 -4.95 -2.97 12.63
N LYS A 149 -5.31 -3.91 11.76
CA LYS A 149 -5.54 -5.31 12.17
C LYS A 149 -4.27 -5.95 12.72
N ALA A 150 -3.12 -5.66 12.13
CA ALA A 150 -1.85 -6.23 12.53
C ALA A 150 -1.31 -5.66 13.86
N THR A 151 -1.81 -4.53 14.32
CA THR A 151 -1.31 -3.83 15.51
C THR A 151 -2.34 -3.73 16.63
N THR A 152 -3.35 -2.89 16.49
CA THR A 152 -4.34 -2.61 17.55
C THR A 152 -5.62 -3.41 17.44
N GLY A 153 -5.83 -4.10 16.33
CA GLY A 153 -7.12 -4.64 15.95
C GLY A 153 -8.01 -3.57 15.30
N TYR A 154 -9.16 -4.00 14.81
CA TYR A 154 -10.07 -3.17 14.04
C TYR A 154 -11.51 -3.44 14.48
N THR A 155 -12.24 -2.37 14.72
CA THR A 155 -13.70 -2.37 14.86
C THR A 155 -14.25 -1.34 13.88
N GLU A 156 -15.19 -1.74 13.05
CA GLU A 156 -15.76 -0.89 12.01
C GLU A 156 -16.32 0.42 12.61
N GLY A 157 -15.96 1.53 11.98
CA GLY A 157 -16.37 2.86 12.40
C GLY A 157 -15.60 3.46 13.58
N GLN A 158 -14.65 2.73 14.16
CA GLN A 158 -13.78 3.23 15.22
C GLN A 158 -12.40 3.58 14.66
N ALA A 159 -11.99 4.83 14.83
CA ALA A 159 -10.68 5.29 14.41
C ALA A 159 -9.56 4.51 15.12
N THR A 160 -8.59 4.06 14.35
CA THR A 160 -7.39 3.41 14.85
C THR A 160 -6.17 4.30 14.72
N PRO A 161 -5.08 4.05 15.46
CA PRO A 161 -3.83 4.77 15.27
C PRO A 161 -3.33 4.71 13.83
N ALA A 162 -3.46 3.56 13.16
CA ALA A 162 -3.05 3.40 11.75
C ALA A 162 -3.91 4.25 10.80
N GLY A 163 -5.22 4.29 11.00
CA GLY A 163 -6.12 5.13 10.22
C GLY A 163 -5.85 6.62 10.42
N LEU A 164 -5.64 7.04 11.66
CA LEU A 164 -5.25 8.43 11.98
C LEU A 164 -3.89 8.79 11.37
N ALA A 165 -2.94 7.85 11.36
CA ALA A 165 -1.63 8.06 10.77
C ALA A 165 -1.69 8.27 9.26
N VAL A 166 -2.48 7.49 8.52
CA VAL A 166 -2.62 7.67 7.08
C VAL A 166 -3.35 8.98 6.75
N ARG A 167 -4.34 9.35 7.55
CA ARG A 167 -5.02 10.65 7.40
C ARG A 167 -4.03 11.81 7.57
N ALA A 168 -3.20 11.77 8.60
CA ALA A 168 -2.17 12.78 8.83
C ALA A 168 -1.15 12.82 7.69
N TRP A 169 -0.77 11.66 7.17
CA TRP A 169 0.14 11.54 6.03
C TRP A 169 -0.47 12.20 4.77
N LEU A 170 -1.72 11.89 4.44
CA LEU A 170 -2.44 12.53 3.34
C LEU A 170 -2.55 14.05 3.52
N ASN A 171 -2.84 14.51 4.73
CA ASN A 171 -2.95 15.93 5.03
C ASN A 171 -1.61 16.66 4.93
N SER A 172 -0.50 15.99 5.22
CA SER A 172 0.84 16.54 4.96
C SER A 172 1.12 16.79 3.47
N LEU A 173 0.35 16.14 2.59
CA LEU A 173 0.40 16.30 1.14
C LEU A 173 -0.67 17.26 0.61
N GLY A 174 -1.40 17.93 1.49
CA GLY A 174 -2.43 18.89 1.13
C GLY A 174 -3.80 18.28 0.78
N ALA A 175 -4.04 17.03 1.14
CA ALA A 175 -5.28 16.33 0.78
C ALA A 175 -6.53 16.86 1.48
N ASN A 176 -6.39 17.44 2.67
CA ASN A 176 -7.51 17.87 3.52
C ASN A 176 -8.48 16.73 3.86
N ALA A 177 -7.92 15.57 4.13
CA ALA A 177 -8.65 14.32 4.38
C ALA A 177 -9.33 14.35 5.75
N GLY A 178 -10.49 13.70 5.85
CA GLY A 178 -11.17 13.50 7.12
C GLY A 178 -12.01 14.67 7.62
N ASN A 179 -12.36 15.59 6.75
CA ASN A 179 -13.29 16.67 7.04
C ASN A 179 -14.75 16.34 6.67
N GLY A 180 -14.98 15.04 6.54
CA GLY A 180 -16.32 14.50 6.30
C GLY A 180 -17.02 14.07 7.57
#